data_c92e885c8dbd0d17760fdda2880a60fb
#
_entry.id   c92e885c8dbd0d17760fdda2880a60fb
#
_cell.length_a   1.000
_cell.length_b   1.000
_cell.length_c   1.000
_cell.angle_alpha   90.00
_cell.angle_beta   90.00
_cell.angle_gamma   90.00
#
_symmetry.space_group_name_H-M   'P 1'
#
loop_
_entity.id
_entity.type
_entity.pdbx_description
1 polymer ?
#
loop_
_entity_poly.entity_id
_entity_poly.type
_entity_poly.pdbx_seq_one_letter_code
_entity_poly.pdbx_strand_id
1 'polypeptide(L)'
;MSETLNRILFWILAVCSLAADQSSKYIIFDMLSDPATNHVHSLFQSQQGGGFHLVAQFQYDLETRQMKKDSRGNPIPYVNQGALFGFLGNHQSLANGLFAVISCAAAMAIIFWSTQKGSLSDLALTIALGFILGGTLGNFYDRLVFNGVRDFLHWNYFFDWPVFNLADCWLVGGACLLMLLAFRVPKENAQTPAT
;
A
#
# COMPACT_ATOMS: atom_id res chain seq x y z
N MET A 1 15.38 -14.61 -18.08
CA MET A 1 14.71 -15.60 -17.21
C MET A 1 13.57 -16.20 -18.02
N SER A 2 13.19 -17.47 -17.82
CA SER A 2 12.04 -18.03 -18.56
C SER A 2 10.72 -17.37 -18.11
N GLU A 3 9.72 -17.31 -19.00
CA GLU A 3 8.40 -16.75 -18.65
C GLU A 3 7.76 -17.49 -17.46
N THR A 4 7.95 -18.79 -17.38
CA THR A 4 7.47 -19.59 -16.23
C THR A 4 8.09 -19.14 -14.92
N LEU A 5 9.40 -18.88 -14.89
CA LEU A 5 10.08 -18.42 -13.69
C LEU A 5 9.63 -16.99 -13.31
N ASN A 6 9.40 -16.14 -14.30
CA ASN A 6 8.83 -14.80 -14.08
C ASN A 6 7.41 -14.86 -13.50
N ARG A 7 6.55 -15.79 -13.96
CA ARG A 7 5.22 -16.00 -13.38
C ARG A 7 5.29 -16.43 -11.92
N ILE A 8 6.20 -17.33 -11.58
CA ILE A 8 6.41 -17.74 -10.19
C ILE A 8 6.87 -16.54 -9.36
N LEU A 9 7.85 -15.77 -9.85
CA LEU A 9 8.35 -14.58 -9.18
C LEU A 9 7.25 -13.52 -8.97
N PHE A 10 6.42 -13.28 -9.97
CA PHE A 10 5.27 -12.38 -9.88
C PHE A 10 4.37 -12.72 -8.69
N TRP A 11 3.97 -13.99 -8.57
CA TRP A 11 3.10 -14.42 -7.46
C TRP A 11 3.82 -14.39 -6.11
N ILE A 12 5.10 -14.76 -6.06
CA ILE A 12 5.90 -14.64 -4.83
C ILE A 12 5.95 -13.18 -4.37
N LEU A 13 6.24 -12.24 -5.27
CA LEU A 13 6.30 -10.82 -4.94
C LEU A 13 4.94 -10.28 -4.49
N ALA A 14 3.86 -10.64 -5.18
CA ALA A 14 2.51 -10.21 -4.80
C ALA A 14 2.12 -10.73 -3.39
N VAL A 15 2.36 -12.01 -3.13
CA VAL A 15 2.04 -12.62 -1.82
C VAL A 15 2.94 -12.07 -0.72
N CYS A 16 4.25 -11.94 -0.95
CA CYS A 16 5.17 -11.39 0.03
C CYS A 16 4.87 -9.92 0.35
N SER A 17 4.56 -9.11 -0.66
CA SER A 17 4.20 -7.70 -0.46
C SER A 17 2.90 -7.55 0.33
N LEU A 18 1.88 -8.34 0.01
CA LEU A 18 0.62 -8.40 0.76
C LEU A 18 0.87 -8.85 2.20
N ALA A 19 1.63 -9.93 2.40
CA ALA A 19 1.93 -10.46 3.73
C ALA A 19 2.73 -9.46 4.57
N ALA A 20 3.73 -8.80 3.99
CA ALA A 20 4.53 -7.79 4.66
C ALA A 20 3.67 -6.58 5.07
N ASP A 21 2.79 -6.10 4.18
CA ASP A 21 1.87 -5.00 4.50
C ASP A 21 0.93 -5.37 5.64
N GLN A 22 0.24 -6.49 5.56
CA GLN A 22 -0.71 -6.88 6.59
C GLN A 22 -0.03 -7.18 7.91
N SER A 23 1.09 -7.92 7.90
CA SER A 23 1.85 -8.21 9.11
C SER A 23 2.34 -6.94 9.80
N SER A 24 2.89 -5.98 9.05
CA SER A 24 3.34 -4.71 9.63
C SER A 24 2.18 -3.92 10.26
N LYS A 25 1.03 -3.85 9.59
CA LYS A 25 -0.17 -3.18 10.12
C LYS A 25 -0.62 -3.81 11.44
N TYR A 26 -0.76 -5.14 11.49
CA TYR A 26 -1.17 -5.80 12.73
C TYR A 26 -0.15 -5.62 13.84
N ILE A 27 1.14 -5.82 13.57
CA ILE A 27 2.20 -5.71 14.57
C ILE A 27 2.29 -4.28 15.13
N ILE A 28 2.27 -3.27 14.26
CA ILE A 28 2.45 -1.88 14.69
C ILE A 28 1.22 -1.37 15.46
N PHE A 29 0.01 -1.68 14.99
CA PHE A 29 -1.20 -1.30 15.72
C PHE A 29 -1.33 -2.01 17.05
N ASP A 30 -0.91 -3.27 17.16
CA ASP A 30 -0.84 -4.00 18.45
C ASP A 30 0.21 -3.38 19.37
N MET A 31 1.44 -3.18 18.89
CA MET A 31 2.55 -2.59 19.65
C MET A 31 2.22 -1.20 20.21
N LEU A 32 1.51 -0.38 19.42
CA LEU A 32 1.17 0.99 19.77
C LEU A 32 -0.24 1.12 20.39
N SER A 33 -0.89 0.01 20.71
CA SER A 33 -2.23 0.01 21.32
C SER A 33 -2.24 0.49 22.78
N ASP A 34 -1.10 0.37 23.48
CA ASP A 34 -0.96 0.86 24.85
C ASP A 34 -0.91 2.41 24.87
N PRO A 35 -1.84 3.07 25.58
CA PRO A 35 -1.82 4.52 25.75
C PRO A 35 -0.51 5.09 26.32
N ALA A 36 0.26 4.30 27.07
CA ALA A 36 1.54 4.70 27.61
C ALA A 36 2.59 5.03 26.52
N THR A 37 2.42 4.47 25.31
CA THR A 37 3.30 4.76 24.17
C THR A 37 2.98 6.09 23.47
N ASN A 38 1.91 6.79 23.86
CA ASN A 38 1.30 7.89 23.10
C ASN A 38 1.00 7.52 21.65
N HIS A 39 0.91 6.23 21.33
CA HIS A 39 0.67 5.68 20.00
C HIS A 39 1.72 6.07 18.95
N VAL A 40 2.94 6.37 19.39
CA VAL A 40 4.07 6.78 18.55
C VAL A 40 5.34 6.07 18.95
N HIS A 41 6.07 5.54 17.97
CA HIS A 41 7.42 5.03 18.12
C HIS A 41 8.35 5.70 17.11
N SER A 42 9.34 6.46 17.57
CA SER A 42 10.27 7.17 16.69
C SER A 42 11.38 6.23 16.22
N LEU A 43 11.45 6.01 14.90
CA LEU A 43 12.57 5.31 14.27
C LEU A 43 13.78 6.23 14.13
N PHE A 44 13.52 7.50 13.83
CA PHE A 44 14.49 8.56 13.75
C PHE A 44 13.83 9.87 14.20
N GLN A 45 14.51 10.66 15.04
CA GLN A 45 14.07 11.97 15.46
C GLN A 45 15.25 12.93 15.47
N SER A 46 15.10 14.08 14.83
CA SER A 46 16.10 15.15 14.86
C SER A 46 15.99 15.98 16.15
N GLN A 47 17.04 16.73 16.46
CA GLN A 47 17.03 17.67 17.59
C GLN A 47 15.99 18.79 17.44
N GLN A 48 15.49 19.04 16.23
CA GLN A 48 14.47 20.04 15.90
C GLN A 48 13.04 19.49 15.96
N GLY A 49 12.87 18.20 16.32
CA GLY A 49 11.57 17.57 16.54
C GLY A 49 10.98 16.81 15.33
N GLY A 50 11.50 17.03 14.10
CA GLY A 50 11.07 16.29 12.92
C GLY A 50 11.75 14.93 12.80
N GLY A 51 11.15 13.96 12.06
CA GLY A 51 11.70 12.62 11.97
C GLY A 51 10.94 11.64 11.09
N PHE A 52 11.14 10.36 11.39
CA PHE A 52 10.39 9.26 10.81
C PHE A 52 9.83 8.39 11.94
N HIS A 53 8.53 8.24 11.97
CA HIS A 53 7.82 7.65 13.08
C HIS A 53 6.89 6.53 12.63
N LEU A 54 6.72 5.54 13.50
CA LEU A 54 5.59 4.63 13.46
C LEU A 54 4.49 5.25 14.32
N VAL A 55 3.30 5.39 13.76
CA VAL A 55 2.14 5.98 14.46
C VAL A 55 0.94 5.05 14.32
N ALA A 56 0.12 4.97 15.35
CA ALA A 56 -1.15 4.28 15.26
C ALA A 56 -2.24 5.20 15.80
N GLN A 57 -3.29 5.39 15.02
CA GLN A 57 -4.43 6.17 15.46
C GLN A 57 -5.59 5.23 15.82
N PHE A 58 -6.31 5.56 16.89
CA PHE A 58 -7.44 4.77 17.37
C PHE A 58 -8.68 5.64 17.49
N GLN A 59 -9.84 4.99 17.49
CA GLN A 59 -11.12 5.68 17.72
C GLN A 59 -11.34 5.88 19.22
N TYR A 60 -11.78 7.07 19.57
CA TYR A 60 -12.15 7.43 20.95
C TYR A 60 -13.62 7.76 21.04
N ASP A 61 -14.22 7.44 22.16
CA ASP A 61 -15.55 7.92 22.51
C ASP A 61 -15.47 9.41 22.86
N LEU A 62 -16.38 10.22 22.32
CA LEU A 62 -16.34 11.69 22.48
C LEU A 62 -16.72 12.14 23.87
N GLU A 63 -17.55 11.38 24.58
CA GLU A 63 -18.04 11.73 25.93
C GLU A 63 -17.08 11.24 27.01
N THR A 64 -16.72 9.94 26.94
CA THR A 64 -15.90 9.32 27.97
C THR A 64 -14.39 9.50 27.74
N ARG A 65 -13.99 9.92 26.54
CA ARG A 65 -12.59 10.00 26.06
C ARG A 65 -11.83 8.68 26.19
N GLN A 66 -12.54 7.57 26.29
CA GLN A 66 -11.96 6.25 26.32
C GLN A 66 -11.79 5.71 24.90
N MET A 67 -10.73 4.93 24.70
CA MET A 67 -10.48 4.23 23.45
C MET A 67 -11.60 3.23 23.18
N LYS A 68 -12.23 3.32 21.99
CA LYS A 68 -13.26 2.37 21.57
C LYS A 68 -12.66 1.00 21.36
N LYS A 69 -13.38 -0.02 21.80
CA LYS A 69 -12.99 -1.43 21.66
C LYS A 69 -14.04 -2.21 20.90
N ASP A 70 -13.60 -3.20 20.15
CA ASP A 70 -14.47 -4.16 19.48
C ASP A 70 -15.09 -5.15 20.50
N SER A 71 -15.93 -6.07 20.00
CA SER A 71 -16.58 -7.11 20.85
C SER A 71 -15.60 -8.08 21.52
N ARG A 72 -14.34 -8.12 21.09
CA ARG A 72 -13.26 -8.94 21.64
C ARG A 72 -12.38 -8.16 22.62
N GLY A 73 -12.65 -6.87 22.80
CA GLY A 73 -11.86 -5.99 23.66
C GLY A 73 -10.64 -5.34 22.98
N ASN A 74 -10.44 -5.53 21.69
CA ASN A 74 -9.33 -4.91 20.97
C ASN A 74 -9.63 -3.45 20.60
N PRO A 75 -8.64 -2.55 20.68
CA PRO A 75 -8.79 -1.17 20.23
C PRO A 75 -9.20 -1.09 18.76
N ILE A 76 -10.18 -0.23 18.48
CA ILE A 76 -10.65 -0.02 17.10
C ILE A 76 -9.73 0.99 16.44
N PRO A 77 -9.02 0.64 15.34
CA PRO A 77 -8.16 1.57 14.63
C PRO A 77 -8.97 2.71 14.01
N TYR A 78 -8.40 3.91 14.01
CA TYR A 78 -8.83 4.96 13.10
C TYR A 78 -8.24 4.66 11.72
N VAL A 79 -9.06 4.76 10.68
CA VAL A 79 -8.70 4.35 9.31
C VAL A 79 -8.89 5.47 8.32
N ASN A 80 -8.02 5.53 7.33
CA ASN A 80 -8.11 6.46 6.22
C ASN A 80 -9.12 5.96 5.19
N GLN A 81 -10.24 6.64 5.06
CA GLN A 81 -11.31 6.33 4.10
C GLN A 81 -11.14 7.01 2.74
N GLY A 82 -9.97 7.64 2.50
CA GLY A 82 -9.71 8.37 1.25
C GLY A 82 -9.94 9.87 1.39
N ALA A 83 -9.72 10.44 2.58
CA ALA A 83 -9.91 11.85 2.93
C ALA A 83 -9.07 12.84 2.08
N LEU A 84 -8.03 12.38 1.37
CA LEU A 84 -7.18 13.22 0.51
C LEU A 84 -7.95 13.96 -0.59
N PHE A 85 -9.14 13.53 -0.91
CA PHE A 85 -9.93 14.14 -1.98
C PHE A 85 -11.09 15.00 -1.46
N GLY A 86 -11.11 15.54 -0.27
CA GLY A 86 -12.07 16.55 0.23
C GLY A 86 -13.38 16.75 -0.57
N PHE A 87 -13.40 16.22 -1.79
CA PHE A 87 -14.44 16.30 -2.79
C PHE A 87 -15.71 15.53 -2.42
N LEU A 88 -15.60 14.50 -1.58
CA LEU A 88 -16.72 13.68 -1.11
C LEU A 88 -17.19 14.07 0.31
N GLY A 89 -16.62 15.11 0.91
CA GLY A 89 -17.05 15.75 2.13
C GLY A 89 -17.59 14.78 3.20
N ASN A 90 -18.90 14.77 3.40
CA ASN A 90 -19.59 13.96 4.40
C ASN A 90 -19.82 12.49 3.98
N HIS A 91 -19.34 12.03 2.81
CA HIS A 91 -19.59 10.69 2.27
C HIS A 91 -18.35 9.77 2.31
N GLN A 92 -17.64 9.74 3.43
CA GLN A 92 -16.42 8.95 3.60
C GLN A 92 -16.60 7.46 3.29
N SER A 93 -17.76 6.89 3.63
CA SER A 93 -18.05 5.47 3.35
C SER A 93 -18.24 5.20 1.85
N LEU A 94 -18.75 6.16 1.07
CA LEU A 94 -18.84 6.06 -0.38
C LEU A 94 -17.44 6.14 -1.02
N ALA A 95 -16.57 7.00 -0.50
CA ALA A 95 -15.19 7.08 -0.97
C ALA A 95 -14.46 5.75 -0.74
N ASN A 96 -14.57 5.17 0.45
CA ASN A 96 -13.99 3.86 0.74
C ASN A 96 -14.52 2.76 -0.20
N GLY A 97 -15.85 2.72 -0.43
CA GLY A 97 -16.48 1.76 -1.36
C GLY A 97 -15.96 1.92 -2.79
N LEU A 98 -15.84 3.16 -3.29
CA LEU A 98 -15.30 3.44 -4.62
C LEU A 98 -13.84 2.97 -4.74
N PHE A 99 -12.99 3.29 -3.77
CA PHE A 99 -11.62 2.83 -3.78
C PHE A 99 -11.49 1.31 -3.65
N ALA A 100 -12.38 0.65 -2.91
CA ALA A 100 -12.43 -0.81 -2.87
C ALA A 100 -12.76 -1.41 -4.25
N VAL A 101 -13.76 -0.85 -4.95
CA VAL A 101 -14.12 -1.28 -6.32
C VAL A 101 -12.96 -1.06 -7.29
N ILE A 102 -12.32 0.11 -7.25
CA ILE A 102 -11.15 0.41 -8.10
C ILE A 102 -10.00 -0.56 -7.81
N SER A 103 -9.70 -0.83 -6.54
CA SER A 103 -8.64 -1.78 -6.16
C SER A 103 -8.96 -3.19 -6.64
N CYS A 104 -10.21 -3.63 -6.50
CA CYS A 104 -10.66 -4.94 -7.01
C CYS A 104 -10.51 -5.03 -8.53
N ALA A 105 -10.98 -4.02 -9.27
CA ALA A 105 -10.89 -3.97 -10.72
C ALA A 105 -9.42 -3.97 -11.20
N ALA A 106 -8.55 -3.18 -10.55
CA ALA A 106 -7.12 -3.13 -10.85
C ALA A 106 -6.45 -4.49 -10.59
N ALA A 107 -6.72 -5.12 -9.45
CA ALA A 107 -6.19 -6.45 -9.13
C ALA A 107 -6.63 -7.49 -10.17
N MET A 108 -7.91 -7.52 -10.52
CA MET A 108 -8.44 -8.42 -11.54
C MET A 108 -7.78 -8.18 -12.91
N ALA A 109 -7.61 -6.92 -13.32
CA ALA A 109 -6.97 -6.57 -14.57
C ALA A 109 -5.51 -7.05 -14.63
N ILE A 110 -4.75 -6.84 -13.54
CA ILE A 110 -3.35 -7.29 -13.45
C ILE A 110 -3.28 -8.82 -13.48
N ILE A 111 -4.13 -9.52 -12.72
CA ILE A 111 -4.20 -10.99 -12.71
C ILE A 111 -4.56 -11.51 -14.11
N PHE A 112 -5.60 -10.98 -14.73
CA PHE A 112 -6.01 -11.38 -16.07
C PHE A 112 -4.87 -11.16 -17.08
N TRP A 113 -4.25 -9.98 -17.06
CA TRP A 113 -3.15 -9.67 -17.95
C TRP A 113 -1.94 -10.60 -17.71
N SER A 114 -1.61 -10.92 -16.47
CA SER A 114 -0.51 -11.83 -16.13
C SER A 114 -0.70 -13.26 -16.66
N THR A 115 -1.93 -13.67 -16.98
CA THR A 115 -2.20 -14.99 -17.58
C THR A 115 -1.93 -15.05 -19.08
N GLN A 116 -1.83 -13.88 -19.73
CA GLN A 116 -1.63 -13.83 -21.18
C GLN A 116 -0.22 -14.31 -21.55
N LYS A 117 -0.09 -14.99 -22.69
CA LYS A 117 1.19 -15.49 -23.19
C LYS A 117 2.12 -14.32 -23.53
N GLY A 118 3.34 -14.34 -23.03
CA GLY A 118 4.33 -13.30 -23.26
C GLY A 118 4.22 -12.07 -22.35
N SER A 119 3.18 -11.96 -21.54
CA SER A 119 2.94 -10.79 -20.67
C SER A 119 4.05 -10.57 -19.65
N LEU A 120 4.59 -11.62 -19.06
CA LEU A 120 5.64 -11.58 -18.05
C LEU A 120 7.02 -12.00 -18.62
N SER A 121 7.30 -11.66 -19.87
CA SER A 121 8.61 -11.93 -20.49
C SER A 121 9.73 -11.00 -19.97
N ASP A 122 9.40 -9.78 -19.59
CA ASP A 122 10.33 -8.79 -19.00
C ASP A 122 10.37 -8.92 -17.48
N LEU A 123 11.59 -9.05 -16.91
CA LEU A 123 11.79 -9.21 -15.48
C LEU A 123 11.37 -7.97 -14.69
N ALA A 124 11.71 -6.77 -15.18
CA ALA A 124 11.41 -5.55 -14.45
C ALA A 124 9.89 -5.27 -14.44
N LEU A 125 9.20 -5.58 -15.54
CA LEU A 125 7.75 -5.54 -15.62
C LEU A 125 7.10 -6.55 -14.66
N THR A 126 7.66 -7.74 -14.56
CA THR A 126 7.22 -8.78 -13.62
C THR A 126 7.31 -8.29 -12.17
N ILE A 127 8.45 -7.67 -11.80
CA ILE A 127 8.66 -7.11 -10.46
C ILE A 127 7.67 -5.97 -10.17
N ALA A 128 7.54 -5.04 -11.12
CA ALA A 128 6.65 -3.90 -10.97
C ALA A 128 5.20 -4.34 -10.71
N LEU A 129 4.70 -5.26 -11.52
CA LEU A 129 3.32 -5.74 -11.41
C LEU A 129 3.10 -6.60 -10.17
N GLY A 130 4.09 -7.39 -9.73
CA GLY A 130 4.02 -8.13 -8.49
C GLY A 130 3.86 -7.21 -7.26
N PHE A 131 4.65 -6.13 -7.20
CA PHE A 131 4.54 -5.13 -6.15
C PHE A 131 3.20 -4.37 -6.20
N ILE A 132 2.77 -3.93 -7.39
CA ILE A 132 1.49 -3.25 -7.55
C ILE A 132 0.33 -4.15 -7.12
N LEU A 133 0.34 -5.42 -7.52
CA LEU A 133 -0.71 -6.35 -7.12
C LEU A 133 -0.73 -6.55 -5.61
N GLY A 134 0.43 -6.80 -4.97
CA GLY A 134 0.51 -7.00 -3.53
C GLY A 134 0.06 -5.77 -2.73
N GLY A 135 0.51 -4.57 -3.11
CA GLY A 135 0.07 -3.32 -2.48
C GLY A 135 -1.42 -3.04 -2.71
N THR A 136 -1.93 -3.27 -3.92
CA THR A 136 -3.36 -3.14 -4.23
C THR A 136 -4.20 -4.04 -3.33
N LEU A 137 -3.83 -5.31 -3.21
CA LEU A 137 -4.54 -6.29 -2.37
C LEU A 137 -4.43 -5.96 -0.88
N GLY A 138 -3.29 -5.41 -0.42
CA GLY A 138 -3.09 -4.98 0.96
C GLY A 138 -4.07 -3.88 1.37
N ASN A 139 -4.15 -2.82 0.60
CA ASN A 139 -5.10 -1.73 0.84
C ASN A 139 -6.56 -2.14 0.56
N PHE A 140 -6.80 -3.06 -0.36
CA PHE A 140 -8.14 -3.62 -0.61
C PHE A 140 -8.64 -4.42 0.58
N TYR A 141 -7.82 -5.29 1.16
CA TYR A 141 -8.15 -6.04 2.37
C TYR A 141 -8.57 -5.12 3.51
N ASP A 142 -7.79 -4.08 3.78
CA ASP A 142 -8.11 -3.11 4.83
C ASP A 142 -9.46 -2.43 4.60
N ARG A 143 -9.77 -2.03 3.37
CA ARG A 143 -11.06 -1.41 3.02
C ARG A 143 -12.25 -2.32 3.27
N LEU A 144 -12.10 -3.61 3.03
CA LEU A 144 -13.18 -4.58 3.28
C LEU A 144 -13.35 -4.89 4.77
N VAL A 145 -12.24 -5.02 5.51
CA VAL A 145 -12.26 -5.50 6.90
C VAL A 145 -12.48 -4.36 7.89
N PHE A 146 -11.83 -3.20 7.65
CA PHE A 146 -11.81 -2.06 8.57
C PHE A 146 -12.60 -0.85 8.06
N ASN A 147 -13.20 -0.95 6.87
CA ASN A 147 -13.89 0.16 6.21
C ASN A 147 -12.98 1.39 5.96
N GLY A 148 -11.71 1.15 5.66
CA GLY A 148 -10.68 2.16 5.40
C GLY A 148 -9.30 1.55 5.55
N VAL A 149 -8.26 2.31 5.30
CA VAL A 149 -6.87 1.83 5.32
C VAL A 149 -6.17 2.23 6.62
N ARG A 150 -5.44 1.29 7.21
CA ARG A 150 -4.60 1.53 8.39
C ARG A 150 -3.25 2.07 7.95
N ASP A 151 -3.01 3.36 8.17
CA ASP A 151 -1.76 4.03 7.86
C ASP A 151 -0.93 4.19 9.14
N PHE A 152 0.40 4.01 9.04
CA PHE A 152 1.26 3.99 10.23
C PHE A 152 2.67 4.53 10.02
N LEU A 153 3.08 4.86 8.80
CA LEU A 153 4.38 5.46 8.49
C LEU A 153 4.22 6.98 8.39
N HIS A 154 4.93 7.72 9.21
CA HIS A 154 4.84 9.18 9.25
C HIS A 154 6.23 9.81 9.09
N TRP A 155 6.39 10.59 8.02
CA TRP A 155 7.57 11.39 7.73
C TRP A 155 7.27 12.87 7.95
N ASN A 156 8.00 13.52 8.84
CA ASN A 156 7.86 14.96 9.12
C ASN A 156 9.20 15.67 9.34
N TYR A 157 10.27 15.20 8.68
CA TYR A 157 11.61 15.74 8.88
C TYR A 157 11.83 17.10 8.20
N PHE A 158 11.65 17.18 6.87
CA PHE A 158 11.77 18.43 6.11
C PHE A 158 10.42 19.06 5.81
N PHE A 159 9.41 18.24 5.68
CA PHE A 159 8.01 18.60 5.43
C PHE A 159 7.14 17.50 6.02
N ASP A 160 5.93 17.87 6.34
CA ASP A 160 4.95 16.93 6.88
C ASP A 160 4.28 16.17 5.71
N TRP A 161 4.56 14.85 5.62
CA TRP A 161 3.96 13.98 4.62
C TRP A 161 2.75 13.25 5.23
N PRO A 162 1.63 13.14 4.52
CA PRO A 162 0.51 12.35 4.99
C PRO A 162 0.94 10.96 5.44
N VAL A 163 0.37 10.47 6.53
CA VAL A 163 0.66 9.12 7.02
C VAL A 163 0.28 8.10 5.96
N PHE A 164 1.13 7.11 5.73
CA PHE A 164 1.00 6.10 4.70
C PHE A 164 1.34 4.71 5.26
N ASN A 165 1.33 3.68 4.43
CA ASN A 165 1.60 2.31 4.83
C ASN A 165 2.53 1.59 3.85
N LEU A 166 2.83 0.33 4.13
CA LEU A 166 3.77 -0.43 3.31
C LEU A 166 3.20 -0.81 1.94
N ALA A 167 1.86 -1.00 1.82
CA ALA A 167 1.21 -1.21 0.53
C ALA A 167 1.41 -0.01 -0.41
N ASP A 168 1.37 1.23 0.12
CA ASP A 168 1.62 2.43 -0.66
C ASP A 168 3.07 2.48 -1.17
N CYS A 169 4.03 2.02 -0.35
CA CYS A 169 5.43 1.87 -0.79
C CYS A 169 5.55 0.91 -1.98
N TRP A 170 4.87 -0.24 -1.93
CA TRP A 170 4.87 -1.20 -3.03
C TRP A 170 4.20 -0.63 -4.28
N LEU A 171 3.07 0.06 -4.12
CA LEU A 171 2.37 0.71 -5.24
C LEU A 171 3.25 1.77 -5.90
N VAL A 172 3.84 2.67 -5.11
CA VAL A 172 4.71 3.72 -5.64
C VAL A 172 5.97 3.14 -6.27
N GLY A 173 6.64 2.18 -5.60
CA GLY A 173 7.83 1.52 -6.14
C GLY A 173 7.56 0.80 -7.46
N GLY A 174 6.45 0.07 -7.54
CA GLY A 174 6.01 -0.60 -8.77
C GLY A 174 5.66 0.39 -9.88
N ALA A 175 4.93 1.47 -9.56
CA ALA A 175 4.59 2.52 -10.53
C ALA A 175 5.83 3.27 -11.05
N CYS A 176 6.79 3.59 -10.18
CA CYS A 176 8.07 4.17 -10.58
C CYS A 176 8.84 3.26 -11.54
N LEU A 177 8.84 1.96 -11.25
CA LEU A 177 9.50 0.98 -12.13
C LEU A 177 8.81 0.88 -13.49
N LEU A 178 7.47 0.89 -13.54
CA LEU A 178 6.70 0.97 -14.79
C LEU A 178 7.03 2.24 -15.58
N MET A 179 7.10 3.37 -14.89
CA MET A 179 7.45 4.63 -15.53
C MET A 179 8.86 4.59 -16.13
N LEU A 180 9.84 4.05 -15.41
CA LEU A 180 11.21 3.87 -15.94
C LEU A 180 11.24 2.94 -17.16
N LEU A 181 10.41 1.91 -17.18
CA LEU A 181 10.28 1.01 -18.32
C LEU A 181 9.67 1.69 -19.54
N ALA A 182 8.72 2.59 -19.34
CA ALA A 182 8.09 3.37 -20.44
C ALA A 182 9.09 4.29 -21.15
N PHE A 183 10.14 4.75 -20.48
CA PHE A 183 11.22 5.55 -21.08
C PHE A 183 12.32 4.72 -21.74
N ARG A 184 12.28 3.37 -21.69
CA ARG A 184 13.20 2.56 -22.48
C ARG A 184 12.88 2.69 -23.95
N VAL A 185 13.78 3.34 -24.70
CA VAL A 185 13.69 3.41 -26.16
C VAL A 185 13.74 1.99 -26.72
N PRO A 186 12.78 1.56 -27.57
CA PRO A 186 12.88 0.28 -28.24
C PRO A 186 14.20 0.22 -29.02
N LYS A 187 14.99 -0.84 -28.85
CA LYS A 187 16.11 -1.07 -29.76
C LYS A 187 15.51 -1.28 -31.16
N GLU A 188 15.66 -0.27 -32.01
CA GLU A 188 15.35 -0.38 -33.42
C GLU A 188 16.12 -1.58 -33.96
N ASN A 189 15.40 -2.59 -34.46
CA ASN A 189 16.04 -3.71 -35.15
C ASN A 189 16.77 -3.07 -36.32
N ALA A 190 18.10 -2.98 -36.22
CA ALA A 190 18.94 -2.62 -37.34
C ALA A 190 18.67 -3.63 -38.45
N GLN A 191 17.79 -3.24 -39.38
CA GLN A 191 17.58 -3.98 -40.62
C GLN A 191 18.91 -3.92 -41.33
N THR A 192 19.59 -5.06 -41.40
CA THR A 192 20.74 -5.25 -42.26
C THR A 192 20.31 -4.90 -43.69
N PRO A 193 20.92 -3.91 -44.37
CA PRO A 193 20.56 -3.62 -45.72
C PRO A 193 20.87 -4.86 -46.55
N ALA A 194 19.83 -5.36 -47.24
CA ALA A 194 19.99 -6.43 -48.23
C ALA A 194 20.89 -5.91 -49.34
N THR A 195 22.11 -6.46 -49.47
CA THR A 195 22.99 -6.32 -50.62
C THR A 195 22.56 -7.28 -51.72
#